data_b7bba30258b59cf753e2d55f7e5e9500
#
_entry.id   b7bba30258b59cf753e2d55f7e5e9500
#
_cell.length_a   1.000
_cell.length_b   1.000
_cell.length_c   1.000
_cell.angle_alpha   90.00
_cell.angle_beta   90.00
_cell.angle_gamma   90.00
#
_symmetry.space_group_name_H-M   'P 1'
#
loop_
_entity.id
_entity.type
_entity.pdbx_description
1 polymer ?
#
loop_
_entity_poly.entity_id
_entity_poly.type
_entity_poly.pdbx_seq_one_letter_code
_entity_poly.pdbx_strand_id
1 'polypeptide(L)'
;MLDFFNIEKYKENNRLEAKAAAVGLPKSLWATYSAFANTNGGIILLGVTEDAQHQLHVEGVNDADALVIDFWNIINNQSKISINVLNDKDVIVREFDGKKIIIINVPRAQRYDKPIYLDGNLFSSYKRNGEGDYRCTKEVIQAMLRDASPKTQDMLVLGNMNLDVFDKDTIKRYRIRMQGIRPGHVWEALEDVDFLYRIGAVGRDADGKLHPTAAGLLMFGYEYEIVREYPHYFLDYREKLDDDTRWSDRFVSSSGDWSGNIYDFYFRVYNRIAQSVNCLLYTSPSPRD
;
A
#
# COMPACT_ATOMS: atom_id res chain seq x y z
N MET A 1 15.03 16.55 13.41
CA MET A 1 15.25 17.88 12.78
C MET A 1 16.74 17.96 12.47
N LEU A 2 17.11 18.26 11.22
CA LEU A 2 18.53 18.42 10.87
C LEU A 2 19.10 19.64 11.62
N ASP A 3 20.24 19.44 12.28
CA ASP A 3 20.98 20.54 12.85
C ASP A 3 21.80 21.21 11.73
N PHE A 4 21.20 22.22 11.13
CA PHE A 4 21.80 22.93 10.00
C PHE A 4 23.06 23.71 10.34
N PHE A 5 23.39 23.92 11.62
CA PHE A 5 24.65 24.53 12.04
C PHE A 5 25.87 23.58 11.97
N ASN A 6 25.60 22.28 11.75
CA ASN A 6 26.63 21.24 11.69
C ASN A 6 26.39 20.32 10.46
N ILE A 7 26.15 20.91 9.30
CA ILE A 7 25.87 20.16 8.05
C ILE A 7 26.97 19.14 7.73
N GLU A 8 28.21 19.46 8.01
CA GLU A 8 29.38 18.58 7.82
C GLU A 8 29.34 17.26 8.60
N LYS A 9 28.51 17.17 9.64
CA LYS A 9 28.30 15.92 10.41
C LYS A 9 27.33 14.95 9.73
N TYR A 10 26.63 15.39 8.70
CA TYR A 10 25.71 14.55 7.94
C TYR A 10 26.40 14.00 6.71
N LYS A 11 25.91 12.88 6.22
CA LYS A 11 26.27 12.27 4.95
C LYS A 11 25.01 11.94 4.17
N GLU A 12 25.14 11.77 2.87
CA GLU A 12 24.06 11.26 2.07
C GLU A 12 23.53 9.92 2.61
N ASN A 13 22.24 9.69 2.46
CA ASN A 13 21.59 8.47 2.88
C ASN A 13 20.26 8.30 2.13
N ASN A 14 19.44 7.34 2.53
CA ASN A 14 18.16 7.08 1.91
C ASN A 14 17.12 8.22 2.04
N ARG A 15 17.41 9.29 2.78
CA ARG A 15 16.52 10.45 2.99
C ARG A 15 17.22 11.80 2.87
N LEU A 16 18.49 11.83 2.56
CA LEU A 16 19.25 13.04 2.38
C LEU A 16 20.09 12.94 1.12
N GLU A 17 20.00 13.94 0.28
CA GLU A 17 20.78 14.06 -0.95
C GLU A 17 21.35 15.45 -1.08
N ALA A 18 22.64 15.57 -1.39
CA ALA A 18 23.33 16.82 -1.63
C ALA A 18 23.60 16.98 -3.14
N LYS A 19 23.43 18.18 -3.64
CA LYS A 19 23.67 18.47 -5.06
C LYS A 19 24.34 19.81 -5.24
N ALA A 20 25.43 19.83 -5.98
CA ALA A 20 26.01 21.06 -6.48
C ALA A 20 24.99 21.80 -7.39
N ALA A 21 24.79 23.07 -7.13
CA ALA A 21 23.84 23.91 -7.88
C ALA A 21 24.37 25.33 -8.09
N ALA A 22 25.69 25.49 -8.21
CA ALA A 22 26.33 26.80 -8.32
C ALA A 22 25.82 27.62 -9.51
N VAL A 23 25.55 26.99 -10.65
CA VAL A 23 25.19 27.67 -11.89
C VAL A 23 23.74 27.43 -12.33
N GLY A 24 23.04 26.43 -11.75
CA GLY A 24 21.68 26.09 -12.15
C GLY A 24 21.19 24.81 -11.49
N LEU A 25 19.91 24.46 -11.72
CA LEU A 25 19.32 23.25 -11.20
C LEU A 25 19.91 22.01 -11.89
N PRO A 26 20.50 21.07 -11.14
CA PRO A 26 21.09 19.88 -11.74
C PRO A 26 19.99 18.95 -12.31
N LYS A 27 20.21 18.37 -13.49
CA LYS A 27 19.25 17.49 -14.15
C LYS A 27 18.84 16.30 -13.29
N SER A 28 19.75 15.78 -12.45
CA SER A 28 19.50 14.67 -11.54
C SER A 28 18.54 15.02 -10.39
N LEU A 29 18.30 16.30 -10.12
CA LEU A 29 17.37 16.78 -9.10
C LEU A 29 15.98 16.13 -9.23
N TRP A 30 15.49 16.03 -10.47
CA TRP A 30 14.13 15.55 -10.73
C TRP A 30 13.98 14.05 -10.51
N ALA A 31 15.04 13.27 -10.82
CA ALA A 31 15.06 11.85 -10.49
C ALA A 31 15.01 11.63 -8.98
N THR A 32 15.79 12.42 -8.20
CA THR A 32 15.77 12.38 -6.74
C THR A 32 14.41 12.82 -6.17
N TYR A 33 13.82 13.89 -6.72
CA TYR A 33 12.47 14.30 -6.33
C TYR A 33 11.45 13.17 -6.51
N SER A 34 11.41 12.58 -7.71
CA SER A 34 10.54 11.43 -8.00
C SER A 34 10.81 10.26 -7.03
N ALA A 35 12.08 9.93 -6.81
CA ALA A 35 12.47 8.83 -5.94
C ALA A 35 12.03 9.05 -4.49
N PHE A 36 12.23 10.23 -3.94
CA PHE A 36 11.80 10.57 -2.58
C PHE A 36 10.28 10.58 -2.46
N ALA A 37 9.57 11.24 -3.36
CA ALA A 37 8.11 11.29 -3.34
C ALA A 37 7.47 9.89 -3.47
N ASN A 38 8.01 9.04 -4.32
CA ASN A 38 7.50 7.67 -4.51
C ASN A 38 7.85 6.72 -3.35
N THR A 39 8.87 7.04 -2.53
CA THR A 39 9.35 6.13 -1.46
C THR A 39 8.91 6.63 -0.09
N ASN A 40 9.81 7.26 0.65
CA ASN A 40 9.62 7.63 2.05
C ASN A 40 9.74 9.15 2.30
N GLY A 41 9.80 9.95 1.24
CA GLY A 41 10.21 11.34 1.34
C GLY A 41 11.71 11.49 1.63
N GLY A 42 12.16 12.73 1.66
CA GLY A 42 13.57 13.05 1.95
C GLY A 42 13.86 14.53 1.86
N ILE A 43 15.11 14.88 2.04
CA ILE A 43 15.61 16.25 1.97
C ILE A 43 16.66 16.34 0.87
N ILE A 44 16.52 17.33 -0.01
CA ILE A 44 17.52 17.67 -1.03
C ILE A 44 18.16 18.98 -0.64
N LEU A 45 19.50 19.00 -0.62
CA LEU A 45 20.31 20.18 -0.36
C LEU A 45 20.94 20.64 -1.66
N LEU A 46 20.59 21.84 -2.14
CA LEU A 46 21.22 22.47 -3.31
C LEU A 46 22.28 23.46 -2.85
N GLY A 47 23.45 23.43 -3.50
CA GLY A 47 24.64 24.19 -3.09
C GLY A 47 25.49 23.46 -2.04
N VAL A 48 25.30 22.14 -1.92
CA VAL A 48 26.10 21.26 -1.04
C VAL A 48 26.64 20.12 -1.90
N THR A 49 27.88 19.71 -1.64
CA THR A 49 28.53 18.57 -2.29
C THR A 49 28.99 17.56 -1.23
N GLU A 50 29.10 16.30 -1.60
CA GLU A 50 29.71 15.25 -0.79
C GLU A 50 31.09 14.90 -1.35
N ASP A 51 32.09 14.80 -0.49
CA ASP A 51 33.46 14.41 -0.86
C ASP A 51 33.65 12.88 -0.86
N ALA A 52 34.86 12.43 -1.23
CA ALA A 52 35.20 11.00 -1.25
C ALA A 52 35.24 10.35 0.15
N GLN A 53 35.21 11.11 1.21
CA GLN A 53 35.11 10.67 2.59
C GLN A 53 33.68 10.70 3.13
N HIS A 54 32.69 10.95 2.26
CA HIS A 54 31.28 11.11 2.60
C HIS A 54 31.00 12.26 3.57
N GLN A 55 31.75 13.36 3.46
CA GLN A 55 31.49 14.58 4.21
C GLN A 55 30.81 15.61 3.32
N LEU A 56 29.85 16.32 3.89
CA LEU A 56 29.10 17.36 3.17
C LEU A 56 29.83 18.70 3.29
N HIS A 57 30.01 19.37 2.16
CA HIS A 57 30.65 20.68 2.06
C HIS A 57 29.69 21.70 1.47
N VAL A 58 29.56 22.86 2.14
CA VAL A 58 28.74 23.96 1.65
C VAL A 58 29.52 24.75 0.59
N GLU A 59 29.10 24.65 -0.66
CA GLU A 59 29.64 25.44 -1.77
C GLU A 59 28.82 26.71 -2.01
N GLY A 60 27.53 26.65 -1.74
CA GLY A 60 26.56 27.70 -1.99
C GLY A 60 26.01 27.70 -3.40
N VAL A 61 25.01 28.55 -3.63
CA VAL A 61 24.42 28.84 -4.95
C VAL A 61 24.64 30.32 -5.28
N ASN A 62 24.85 30.64 -6.55
CA ASN A 62 25.16 32.03 -6.98
C ASN A 62 23.94 32.95 -6.81
N ASP A 63 22.77 32.50 -7.22
CA ASP A 63 21.50 33.24 -7.13
C ASP A 63 20.39 32.31 -6.62
N ALA A 64 20.19 32.32 -5.30
CA ALA A 64 19.19 31.44 -4.67
C ALA A 64 17.76 31.81 -5.08
N ASP A 65 17.48 33.10 -5.26
CA ASP A 65 16.13 33.57 -5.56
C ASP A 65 15.74 33.19 -6.99
N ALA A 66 16.63 33.37 -7.97
CA ALA A 66 16.41 32.91 -9.34
C ALA A 66 16.25 31.38 -9.41
N LEU A 67 17.07 30.60 -8.68
CA LEU A 67 16.97 29.14 -8.66
C LEU A 67 15.67 28.64 -8.04
N VAL A 68 15.15 29.29 -7.01
CA VAL A 68 13.85 28.96 -6.40
C VAL A 68 12.72 29.24 -7.40
N ILE A 69 12.77 30.34 -8.13
CA ILE A 69 11.79 30.65 -9.18
C ILE A 69 11.83 29.57 -10.28
N ASP A 70 13.00 29.23 -10.78
CA ASP A 70 13.18 28.19 -11.79
C ASP A 70 12.68 26.83 -11.30
N PHE A 71 12.98 26.47 -10.05
CA PHE A 71 12.50 25.25 -9.42
C PHE A 71 10.97 25.18 -9.43
N TRP A 72 10.28 26.24 -8.96
CA TRP A 72 8.83 26.28 -8.94
C TRP A 72 8.21 26.27 -10.34
N ASN A 73 8.84 26.91 -11.32
CA ASN A 73 8.39 26.86 -12.70
C ASN A 73 8.45 25.45 -13.30
N ILE A 74 9.51 24.69 -13.00
CA ILE A 74 9.68 23.35 -13.52
C ILE A 74 8.77 22.35 -12.79
N ILE A 75 8.70 22.39 -11.46
CA ILE A 75 7.93 21.41 -10.68
C ILE A 75 6.42 21.54 -10.92
N ASN A 76 5.94 22.75 -11.22
CA ASN A 76 4.54 23.01 -11.57
C ASN A 76 4.23 22.76 -13.04
N ASN A 77 5.22 22.45 -13.86
CA ASN A 77 5.01 22.09 -15.25
C ASN A 77 4.71 20.60 -15.40
N GLN A 78 3.44 20.26 -15.60
CA GLN A 78 2.98 18.86 -15.71
C GLN A 78 3.62 18.10 -16.89
N SER A 79 4.16 18.78 -17.92
CA SER A 79 4.93 18.10 -18.97
C SER A 79 6.32 17.65 -18.49
N LYS A 80 6.80 18.19 -17.36
CA LYS A 80 8.10 17.85 -16.75
C LYS A 80 7.95 16.96 -15.53
N ILE A 81 7.05 17.31 -14.63
CA ILE A 81 6.78 16.58 -13.39
C ILE A 81 5.29 16.28 -13.33
N SER A 82 4.92 15.02 -13.17
CA SER A 82 3.50 14.60 -13.19
C SER A 82 2.66 15.28 -12.12
N ILE A 83 3.18 15.40 -10.91
CA ILE A 83 2.50 16.02 -9.76
C ILE A 83 3.53 16.73 -8.87
N ASN A 84 3.21 17.94 -8.47
CA ASN A 84 3.91 18.66 -7.41
C ASN A 84 3.29 18.31 -6.05
N VAL A 85 4.09 17.73 -5.14
CA VAL A 85 3.67 17.37 -3.77
C VAL A 85 4.17 18.37 -2.71
N LEU A 86 4.85 19.44 -3.13
CA LEU A 86 5.44 20.43 -2.24
C LEU A 86 4.48 21.61 -1.99
N ASN A 87 4.66 22.21 -0.82
CA ASN A 87 4.10 23.51 -0.47
C ASN A 87 5.24 24.55 -0.31
N ASP A 88 4.92 25.83 -0.25
CA ASP A 88 5.90 26.91 -0.12
C ASP A 88 6.86 26.71 1.06
N LYS A 89 6.37 26.18 2.19
CA LYS A 89 7.16 25.90 3.40
C LYS A 89 8.21 24.77 3.23
N ASP A 90 8.09 24.00 2.16
CA ASP A 90 8.96 22.86 1.91
C ASP A 90 10.25 23.26 1.16
N VAL A 91 10.31 24.50 0.63
CA VAL A 91 11.49 25.05 -0.04
C VAL A 91 12.01 26.25 0.75
N ILE A 92 13.19 26.12 1.33
CA ILE A 92 13.74 27.09 2.28
C ILE A 92 15.15 27.50 1.82
N VAL A 93 15.41 28.80 1.74
CA VAL A 93 16.76 29.32 1.56
C VAL A 93 17.38 29.55 2.93
N ARG A 94 18.63 29.09 3.11
CA ARG A 94 19.45 29.33 4.32
C ARG A 94 20.84 29.84 3.94
N GLU A 95 21.41 30.61 4.82
CA GLU A 95 22.76 31.15 4.68
C GLU A 95 23.68 30.50 5.71
N PHE A 96 24.86 30.08 5.25
CA PHE A 96 25.95 29.51 6.06
C PHE A 96 27.27 30.15 5.64
N ASP A 97 27.94 30.82 6.57
CA ASP A 97 29.23 31.49 6.33
C ASP A 97 29.21 32.35 5.04
N GLY A 98 28.15 33.12 4.84
CA GLY A 98 27.97 33.99 3.66
C GLY A 98 27.60 33.24 2.37
N LYS A 99 27.39 31.93 2.40
CA LYS A 99 26.96 31.10 1.27
C LYS A 99 25.48 30.71 1.42
N LYS A 100 24.67 30.92 0.39
CA LYS A 100 23.28 30.51 0.40
C LYS A 100 23.11 29.09 -0.13
N ILE A 101 22.30 28.28 0.54
CA ILE A 101 21.84 26.96 0.08
C ILE A 101 20.32 26.91 0.02
N ILE A 102 19.78 26.00 -0.79
CA ILE A 102 18.35 25.74 -0.87
C ILE A 102 18.07 24.35 -0.32
N ILE A 103 17.13 24.27 0.62
CA ILE A 103 16.70 23.06 1.30
C ILE A 103 15.31 22.72 0.78
N ILE A 104 15.13 21.55 0.20
CA ILE A 104 13.85 21.06 -0.34
C ILE A 104 13.42 19.85 0.47
N ASN A 105 12.36 19.98 1.27
CA ASN A 105 11.75 18.90 2.02
C ASN A 105 10.72 18.19 1.14
N VAL A 106 11.05 17.06 0.57
CA VAL A 106 10.15 16.28 -0.28
C VAL A 106 9.33 15.34 0.58
N PRO A 107 8.01 15.53 0.74
CA PRO A 107 7.18 14.59 1.46
C PRO A 107 6.96 13.31 0.63
N ARG A 108 6.64 12.20 1.31
CA ARG A 108 6.13 11.02 0.61
C ARG A 108 4.78 11.35 -0.02
N ALA A 109 4.64 11.11 -1.32
CA ALA A 109 3.38 11.27 -2.04
C ALA A 109 2.29 10.36 -1.47
N GLN A 110 1.05 10.82 -1.49
CA GLN A 110 -0.11 10.00 -1.17
C GLN A 110 -0.27 8.88 -2.19
N ARG A 111 -0.95 7.80 -1.81
CA ARG A 111 -1.09 6.62 -2.67
C ARG A 111 -1.72 6.93 -4.04
N TYR A 112 -2.68 7.85 -4.06
CA TYR A 112 -3.41 8.25 -5.27
C TYR A 112 -2.65 9.22 -6.18
N ASP A 113 -1.56 9.82 -5.69
CA ASP A 113 -0.67 10.70 -6.46
C ASP A 113 0.47 9.91 -7.14
N LYS A 114 0.66 8.65 -6.76
CA LYS A 114 1.73 7.79 -7.30
C LYS A 114 1.30 7.07 -8.58
N PRO A 115 2.25 6.83 -9.47
CA PRO A 115 3.67 7.21 -9.40
C PRO A 115 3.92 8.68 -9.79
N ILE A 116 4.89 9.33 -9.13
CA ILE A 116 5.46 10.58 -9.58
C ILE A 116 6.48 10.28 -10.67
N TYR A 117 6.26 10.76 -11.88
CA TYR A 117 7.10 10.48 -13.04
C TYR A 117 7.51 11.77 -13.78
N LEU A 118 8.52 11.65 -14.64
CA LEU A 118 9.17 12.76 -15.33
C LEU A 118 8.83 12.74 -16.83
N ASP A 119 8.85 13.92 -17.43
CA ASP A 119 8.76 14.16 -18.88
C ASP A 119 7.57 13.44 -19.55
N GLY A 120 6.43 13.37 -18.87
CA GLY A 120 5.21 12.70 -19.37
C GLY A 120 5.33 11.18 -19.52
N ASN A 121 6.40 10.56 -19.02
CA ASN A 121 6.66 9.14 -19.21
C ASN A 121 6.59 8.36 -17.88
N LEU A 122 5.60 7.49 -17.73
CA LEU A 122 5.42 6.63 -16.55
C LEU A 122 6.67 5.78 -16.23
N PHE A 123 7.42 5.34 -17.23
CA PHE A 123 8.66 4.60 -17.04
C PHE A 123 9.85 5.45 -16.58
N SER A 124 9.66 6.78 -16.51
CA SER A 124 10.58 7.71 -15.86
C SER A 124 10.15 7.99 -14.40
N SER A 125 9.58 7.00 -13.74
CA SER A 125 9.36 6.97 -12.29
C SER A 125 10.57 6.39 -11.58
N TYR A 126 10.93 6.98 -10.44
CA TYR A 126 12.07 6.55 -9.66
C TYR A 126 11.68 6.17 -8.24
N LYS A 127 12.46 5.29 -7.62
CA LYS A 127 12.38 4.93 -6.20
C LYS A 127 13.75 5.01 -5.55
N ARG A 128 13.78 5.40 -4.29
CA ARG A 128 15.00 5.41 -3.48
C ARG A 128 15.27 4.01 -2.91
N ASN A 129 16.50 3.53 -3.09
CA ASN A 129 16.96 2.30 -2.45
C ASN A 129 18.43 2.51 -2.02
N GLY A 130 18.68 2.49 -0.71
CA GLY A 130 19.94 2.97 -0.17
C GLY A 130 20.16 4.45 -0.52
N GLU A 131 21.31 4.78 -1.07
CA GLU A 131 21.70 6.14 -1.51
C GLU A 131 21.43 6.40 -2.99
N GLY A 132 20.84 5.42 -3.73
CA GLY A 132 20.62 5.53 -5.17
C GLY A 132 19.17 5.76 -5.57
N ASP A 133 18.99 6.49 -6.67
CA ASP A 133 17.72 6.72 -7.35
C ASP A 133 17.61 5.75 -8.53
N TYR A 134 16.74 4.76 -8.42
CA TYR A 134 16.57 3.71 -9.42
C TYR A 134 15.23 3.83 -10.14
N ARG A 135 15.22 3.64 -11.46
CA ARG A 135 13.97 3.54 -12.21
C ARG A 135 13.11 2.41 -11.68
N CYS A 136 11.82 2.68 -11.54
CA CYS A 136 10.85 1.67 -11.17
C CYS A 136 10.69 0.63 -12.29
N THR A 137 10.57 -0.64 -11.92
CA THR A 137 10.20 -1.69 -12.87
C THR A 137 8.73 -1.55 -13.27
N LYS A 138 8.32 -2.21 -14.36
CA LYS A 138 6.93 -2.22 -14.83
C LYS A 138 5.97 -2.69 -13.74
N GLU A 139 6.36 -3.72 -13.00
CA GLU A 139 5.55 -4.32 -11.92
C GLU A 139 5.33 -3.33 -10.78
N VAL A 140 6.38 -2.57 -10.40
CA VAL A 140 6.27 -1.53 -9.35
C VAL A 140 5.36 -0.40 -9.80
N ILE A 141 5.45 0.05 -11.05
CA ILE A 141 4.57 1.09 -11.61
C ILE A 141 3.12 0.59 -11.63
N GLN A 142 2.87 -0.63 -12.10
CA GLN A 142 1.54 -1.23 -12.11
C GLN A 142 0.95 -1.36 -10.69
N ALA A 143 1.77 -1.71 -9.70
CA ALA A 143 1.34 -1.75 -8.30
C ALA A 143 0.94 -0.36 -7.81
N MET A 144 1.75 0.68 -8.08
CA MET A 144 1.42 2.07 -7.70
C MET A 144 0.13 2.54 -8.36
N LEU A 145 -0.09 2.27 -9.66
CA LEU A 145 -1.31 2.64 -10.37
C LEU A 145 -2.54 1.92 -9.81
N ARG A 146 -2.43 0.64 -9.50
CA ARG A 146 -3.50 -0.13 -8.85
C ARG A 146 -3.84 0.45 -7.48
N ASP A 147 -2.82 0.78 -6.68
CA ASP A 147 -3.00 1.37 -5.35
C ASP A 147 -3.53 2.81 -5.41
N ALA A 148 -3.30 3.53 -6.51
CA ALA A 148 -3.83 4.87 -6.75
C ALA A 148 -5.34 4.87 -7.07
N SER A 149 -5.92 3.72 -7.38
CA SER A 149 -7.36 3.63 -7.69
C SER A 149 -8.20 4.20 -6.54
N PRO A 150 -9.16 5.08 -6.81
CA PRO A 150 -10.09 5.60 -5.79
C PRO A 150 -11.05 4.52 -5.28
N LYS A 151 -11.28 3.47 -6.07
CA LYS A 151 -12.07 2.31 -5.66
C LYS A 151 -11.13 1.29 -5.01
N THR A 152 -11.54 0.76 -3.86
CA THR A 152 -10.83 -0.35 -3.23
C THR A 152 -10.93 -1.59 -4.11
N GLN A 153 -9.91 -2.46 -4.09
CA GLN A 153 -9.92 -3.70 -4.87
C GLN A 153 -11.08 -4.61 -4.45
N ASP A 154 -11.49 -4.56 -3.18
CA ASP A 154 -12.61 -5.31 -2.61
C ASP A 154 -13.93 -5.05 -3.35
N MET A 155 -14.14 -3.80 -3.78
CA MET A 155 -15.35 -3.34 -4.46
C MET A 155 -15.28 -3.48 -5.99
N LEU A 156 -14.22 -4.09 -6.51
CA LEU A 156 -14.09 -4.37 -7.94
C LEU A 156 -15.23 -5.31 -8.37
N VAL A 157 -16.03 -4.87 -9.33
CA VAL A 157 -17.13 -5.67 -9.91
C VAL A 157 -16.58 -6.61 -10.97
N LEU A 158 -16.80 -7.91 -10.81
CA LEU A 158 -16.29 -8.97 -11.68
C LEU A 158 -17.31 -9.25 -12.79
N GLY A 159 -17.37 -8.38 -13.80
CA GLY A 159 -18.37 -8.43 -14.88
C GLY A 159 -18.32 -9.69 -15.75
N ASN A 160 -17.28 -10.50 -15.66
CA ASN A 160 -17.11 -11.79 -16.32
C ASN A 160 -17.74 -12.96 -15.55
N MET A 161 -18.31 -12.72 -14.35
CA MET A 161 -18.91 -13.74 -13.48
C MET A 161 -20.37 -13.45 -13.19
N ASN A 162 -21.17 -14.51 -13.02
CA ASN A 162 -22.56 -14.43 -12.58
C ASN A 162 -22.67 -14.73 -11.08
N LEU A 163 -23.86 -14.57 -10.50
CA LEU A 163 -24.09 -14.79 -9.07
C LEU A 163 -24.13 -16.28 -8.66
N ASP A 164 -24.13 -17.19 -9.59
CA ASP A 164 -24.07 -18.65 -9.39
C ASP A 164 -22.71 -19.14 -8.85
N VAL A 165 -21.70 -18.28 -8.90
CA VAL A 165 -20.39 -18.54 -8.30
C VAL A 165 -20.41 -18.59 -6.77
N PHE A 166 -21.49 -18.11 -6.15
CA PHE A 166 -21.64 -18.07 -4.69
C PHE A 166 -22.17 -19.40 -4.12
N ASP A 167 -21.56 -19.83 -3.02
CA ASP A 167 -22.09 -20.93 -2.20
C ASP A 167 -23.28 -20.45 -1.37
N LYS A 168 -24.46 -20.95 -1.72
CA LYS A 168 -25.73 -20.61 -1.05
C LYS A 168 -25.74 -21.00 0.44
N ASP A 169 -25.07 -22.08 0.79
CA ASP A 169 -25.02 -22.53 2.18
C ASP A 169 -24.16 -21.58 3.03
N THR A 170 -23.06 -21.05 2.47
CA THR A 170 -22.27 -20.01 3.13
C THR A 170 -23.10 -18.73 3.35
N ILE A 171 -23.83 -18.27 2.34
CA ILE A 171 -24.73 -17.10 2.46
C ILE A 171 -25.76 -17.34 3.57
N LYS A 172 -26.40 -18.51 3.59
CA LYS A 172 -27.39 -18.87 4.62
C LYS A 172 -26.78 -18.84 6.02
N ARG A 173 -25.59 -19.43 6.21
CA ARG A 173 -24.87 -19.40 7.51
C ARG A 173 -24.55 -17.97 7.94
N TYR A 174 -24.11 -17.13 7.00
CA TYR A 174 -23.83 -15.71 7.28
C TYR A 174 -25.09 -14.98 7.75
N ARG A 175 -26.22 -15.14 7.08
CA ARG A 175 -27.52 -14.52 7.45
C ARG A 175 -28.01 -14.98 8.81
N ILE A 176 -27.98 -16.30 9.09
CA ILE A 176 -28.36 -16.83 10.43
C ILE A 176 -27.51 -16.22 11.52
N ARG A 177 -26.20 -16.09 11.28
CA ARG A 177 -25.29 -15.50 12.25
C ARG A 177 -25.56 -14.00 12.45
N MET A 178 -25.85 -13.28 11.40
CA MET A 178 -26.23 -11.88 11.47
C MET A 178 -27.52 -11.69 12.30
N GLN A 179 -28.52 -12.53 12.10
CA GLN A 179 -29.74 -12.54 12.91
C GLN A 179 -29.45 -12.77 14.41
N GLY A 180 -28.55 -13.70 14.72
CA GLY A 180 -28.15 -13.96 16.11
C GLY A 180 -27.45 -12.81 16.77
N ILE A 181 -26.67 -12.01 16.02
CA ILE A 181 -25.93 -10.84 16.55
C ILE A 181 -26.81 -9.58 16.57
N ARG A 182 -27.72 -9.42 15.60
CA ARG A 182 -28.58 -8.23 15.42
C ARG A 182 -30.01 -8.65 15.11
N PRO A 183 -30.76 -9.22 16.09
CA PRO A 183 -32.13 -9.64 15.89
C PRO A 183 -33.03 -8.47 15.45
N GLY A 184 -33.93 -8.71 14.49
CA GLY A 184 -34.84 -7.70 13.98
C GLY A 184 -34.22 -6.65 13.07
N HIS A 185 -33.05 -6.91 12.53
CA HIS A 185 -32.42 -5.98 11.57
C HIS A 185 -33.23 -5.92 10.28
N VAL A 186 -33.43 -4.72 9.71
CA VAL A 186 -34.24 -4.49 8.51
C VAL A 186 -33.80 -5.30 7.27
N TRP A 187 -32.57 -5.78 7.23
CA TRP A 187 -32.06 -6.61 6.14
C TRP A 187 -32.44 -8.10 6.25
N GLU A 188 -33.04 -8.53 7.36
CA GLU A 188 -33.49 -9.92 7.51
C GLU A 188 -34.57 -10.30 6.49
N ALA A 189 -35.44 -9.34 6.13
CA ALA A 189 -36.52 -9.52 5.19
C ALA A 189 -36.10 -9.42 3.72
N LEU A 190 -34.85 -9.08 3.43
CA LEU A 190 -34.38 -8.95 2.05
C LEU A 190 -34.16 -10.33 1.40
N GLU A 191 -34.43 -10.41 0.09
CA GLU A 191 -33.96 -11.54 -0.73
C GLU A 191 -32.43 -11.60 -0.77
N ASP A 192 -31.87 -12.78 -1.05
CA ASP A 192 -30.42 -12.99 -0.99
C ASP A 192 -29.62 -12.02 -1.87
N VAL A 193 -30.09 -11.72 -3.07
CA VAL A 193 -29.40 -10.81 -4.00
C VAL A 193 -29.39 -9.38 -3.45
N ASP A 194 -30.51 -8.89 -2.93
CA ASP A 194 -30.60 -7.56 -2.34
C ASP A 194 -29.78 -7.45 -1.07
N PHE A 195 -29.79 -8.51 -0.26
CA PHE A 195 -28.93 -8.61 0.92
C PHE A 195 -27.45 -8.54 0.55
N LEU A 196 -26.99 -9.34 -0.42
CA LEU A 196 -25.61 -9.36 -0.90
C LEU A 196 -25.19 -8.01 -1.49
N TYR A 197 -26.11 -7.33 -2.18
CA TYR A 197 -25.86 -5.98 -2.67
C TYR A 197 -25.65 -4.98 -1.53
N ARG A 198 -26.47 -5.06 -0.46
CA ARG A 198 -26.37 -4.17 0.72
C ARG A 198 -25.07 -4.36 1.49
N ILE A 199 -24.55 -5.58 1.59
CA ILE A 199 -23.27 -5.84 2.27
C ILE A 199 -22.05 -5.64 1.35
N GLY A 200 -22.26 -5.27 0.06
CA GLY A 200 -21.19 -5.03 -0.89
C GLY A 200 -20.59 -6.28 -1.52
N ALA A 201 -21.21 -7.46 -1.33
CA ALA A 201 -20.78 -8.70 -1.98
C ALA A 201 -21.18 -8.77 -3.45
N VAL A 202 -22.16 -7.97 -3.85
CA VAL A 202 -22.65 -7.80 -5.23
C VAL A 202 -22.57 -6.32 -5.59
N GLY A 203 -22.16 -6.04 -6.82
CA GLY A 203 -22.11 -4.70 -7.40
C GLY A 203 -22.79 -4.63 -8.75
N ARG A 204 -22.97 -3.42 -9.29
CA ARG A 204 -23.50 -3.19 -10.64
C ARG A 204 -22.36 -2.82 -11.58
N ASP A 205 -22.38 -3.39 -12.77
CA ASP A 205 -21.51 -2.95 -13.87
C ASP A 205 -22.01 -1.66 -14.53
N ALA A 206 -21.37 -1.24 -15.61
CA ALA A 206 -21.74 -0.05 -16.37
C ALA A 206 -23.13 -0.15 -17.02
N ASP A 207 -23.58 -1.36 -17.35
CA ASP A 207 -24.88 -1.66 -17.96
C ASP A 207 -25.98 -1.87 -16.90
N GLY A 208 -25.65 -1.74 -15.61
CA GLY A 208 -26.56 -1.91 -14.47
C GLY A 208 -26.82 -3.38 -14.09
N LYS A 209 -26.12 -4.34 -14.69
CA LYS A 209 -26.23 -5.76 -14.34
C LYS A 209 -25.52 -6.06 -13.03
N LEU A 210 -26.03 -7.05 -12.31
CA LEU A 210 -25.50 -7.48 -11.02
C LEU A 210 -24.43 -8.57 -11.21
N HIS A 211 -23.27 -8.33 -10.62
CA HIS A 211 -22.13 -9.25 -10.63
C HIS A 211 -21.52 -9.35 -9.24
N PRO A 212 -20.77 -10.42 -8.93
CA PRO A 212 -19.99 -10.49 -7.71
C PRO A 212 -18.99 -9.33 -7.63
N THR A 213 -18.75 -8.81 -6.44
CA THR A 213 -17.54 -8.03 -6.17
C THR A 213 -16.38 -8.96 -5.81
N ALA A 214 -15.15 -8.46 -5.89
CA ALA A 214 -13.97 -9.21 -5.45
C ALA A 214 -14.11 -9.71 -4.00
N ALA A 215 -14.57 -8.85 -3.08
CA ALA A 215 -14.86 -9.23 -1.70
C ALA A 215 -15.97 -10.28 -1.61
N GLY A 216 -17.03 -10.11 -2.39
CA GLY A 216 -18.15 -11.07 -2.44
C GLY A 216 -17.69 -12.46 -2.88
N LEU A 217 -16.91 -12.54 -3.96
CA LEU A 217 -16.35 -13.79 -4.45
C LEU A 217 -15.48 -14.47 -3.40
N LEU A 218 -14.54 -13.74 -2.79
CA LEU A 218 -13.66 -14.29 -1.77
C LEU A 218 -14.38 -14.75 -0.51
N MET A 219 -15.44 -14.05 -0.10
CA MET A 219 -16.21 -14.36 1.13
C MET A 219 -17.20 -15.49 0.95
N PHE A 220 -17.83 -15.61 -0.23
CA PHE A 220 -19.00 -16.47 -0.44
C PHE A 220 -18.87 -17.39 -1.64
N GLY A 221 -17.81 -17.25 -2.47
CA GLY A 221 -17.62 -18.07 -3.67
C GLY A 221 -17.20 -19.50 -3.36
N TYR A 222 -17.37 -20.39 -4.35
CA TYR A 222 -16.70 -21.67 -4.36
C TYR A 222 -15.22 -21.52 -4.68
N GLU A 223 -14.33 -22.30 -4.06
CA GLU A 223 -12.89 -22.22 -4.23
C GLU A 223 -12.47 -22.27 -5.71
N TYR A 224 -13.02 -23.17 -6.51
CA TYR A 224 -12.68 -23.30 -7.92
C TYR A 224 -13.06 -22.05 -8.75
N GLU A 225 -14.10 -21.31 -8.36
CA GLU A 225 -14.43 -20.01 -8.97
C GLU A 225 -13.49 -18.89 -8.49
N ILE A 226 -13.10 -18.92 -7.21
CA ILE A 226 -12.12 -17.98 -6.66
C ILE A 226 -10.78 -18.13 -7.37
N VAL A 227 -10.30 -19.37 -7.56
CA VAL A 227 -9.00 -19.64 -8.23
C VAL A 227 -9.02 -19.24 -9.71
N ARG A 228 -10.16 -19.28 -10.38
CA ARG A 228 -10.29 -18.78 -11.78
C ARG A 228 -9.95 -17.30 -11.90
N GLU A 229 -10.33 -16.49 -10.92
CA GLU A 229 -10.06 -15.05 -10.89
C GLU A 229 -8.72 -14.75 -10.18
N TYR A 230 -8.43 -15.47 -9.11
CA TYR A 230 -7.24 -15.33 -8.28
C TYR A 230 -6.40 -16.62 -8.26
N PRO A 231 -5.56 -16.90 -9.27
CA PRO A 231 -4.85 -18.18 -9.41
C PRO A 231 -3.93 -18.54 -8.25
N HIS A 232 -3.55 -17.57 -7.43
CA HIS A 232 -2.70 -17.77 -6.25
C HIS A 232 -3.49 -17.85 -4.94
N TYR A 233 -4.82 -17.88 -5.01
CA TYR A 233 -5.64 -18.04 -3.82
C TYR A 233 -5.40 -19.40 -3.18
N PHE A 234 -5.01 -19.37 -1.91
CA PHE A 234 -4.76 -20.57 -1.13
C PHE A 234 -4.85 -20.25 0.35
N LEU A 235 -5.75 -20.92 1.08
CA LEU A 235 -5.88 -20.84 2.53
C LEU A 235 -5.38 -22.15 3.13
N ASP A 236 -4.50 -22.07 4.13
CA ASP A 236 -3.90 -23.22 4.78
C ASP A 236 -3.74 -22.95 6.30
N TYR A 237 -4.55 -23.61 7.10
CA TYR A 237 -4.41 -23.65 8.55
C TYR A 237 -3.68 -24.93 8.94
N ARG A 238 -2.66 -24.81 9.77
CA ARG A 238 -1.85 -25.90 10.28
C ARG A 238 -1.75 -25.78 11.78
N GLU A 239 -2.18 -26.83 12.49
CA GLU A 239 -2.03 -26.92 13.93
C GLU A 239 -0.89 -27.87 14.26
N LYS A 240 0.00 -27.48 15.16
CA LYS A 240 1.10 -28.27 15.66
C LYS A 240 1.07 -28.21 17.19
N LEU A 241 0.71 -29.32 17.84
CA LEU A 241 0.59 -29.41 19.29
C LEU A 241 1.87 -29.91 19.96
N ASP A 242 2.67 -30.73 19.27
CA ASP A 242 3.95 -31.21 19.72
C ASP A 242 4.99 -31.18 18.58
N ASP A 243 6.28 -31.32 18.94
CA ASP A 243 7.38 -31.21 17.99
C ASP A 243 7.59 -32.45 17.12
N ASP A 244 7.07 -33.60 17.53
CA ASP A 244 7.26 -34.88 16.84
C ASP A 244 6.21 -35.11 15.75
N THR A 245 5.08 -34.38 15.80
CA THR A 245 4.00 -34.53 14.84
C THR A 245 4.11 -33.47 13.74
N ARG A 246 4.01 -33.86 12.47
CA ARG A 246 4.05 -32.92 11.35
C ARG A 246 2.91 -31.89 11.41
N TRP A 247 1.68 -32.39 11.67
CA TRP A 247 0.47 -31.57 11.89
C TRP A 247 -0.48 -32.35 12.79
N SER A 248 -1.07 -31.71 13.79
CA SER A 248 -2.16 -32.28 14.60
C SER A 248 -3.51 -32.12 13.88
N ASP A 249 -3.69 -31.00 13.13
CA ASP A 249 -4.83 -30.77 12.28
C ASP A 249 -4.46 -29.84 11.12
N ARG A 250 -5.21 -29.92 10.00
CA ARG A 250 -4.97 -29.08 8.83
C ARG A 250 -6.24 -28.85 8.04
N PHE A 251 -6.52 -27.57 7.69
CA PHE A 251 -7.60 -27.18 6.77
C PHE A 251 -7.01 -26.43 5.58
N VAL A 252 -7.28 -26.91 4.38
CA VAL A 252 -6.84 -26.27 3.14
C VAL A 252 -8.05 -25.93 2.26
N SER A 253 -8.00 -24.77 1.58
CA SER A 253 -9.09 -24.33 0.71
C SER A 253 -9.35 -25.27 -0.46
N SER A 254 -8.30 -25.91 -0.98
CA SER A 254 -8.36 -26.80 -2.15
C SER A 254 -8.68 -28.26 -1.82
N SER A 255 -9.16 -28.58 -0.60
CA SER A 255 -9.48 -29.97 -0.23
C SER A 255 -10.72 -30.54 -0.93
N GLY A 256 -11.65 -29.68 -1.33
CA GLY A 256 -12.94 -30.08 -1.91
C GLY A 256 -14.00 -30.49 -0.89
N ASP A 257 -13.66 -30.57 0.41
CA ASP A 257 -14.58 -31.00 1.48
C ASP A 257 -15.53 -29.90 1.96
N TRP A 258 -15.30 -28.67 1.52
CA TRP A 258 -16.03 -27.47 1.91
C TRP A 258 -15.89 -26.39 0.83
N SER A 259 -16.60 -25.27 0.99
CA SER A 259 -16.62 -24.18 0.00
C SER A 259 -15.24 -23.62 -0.37
N GLY A 260 -14.26 -23.69 0.53
CA GLY A 260 -12.92 -23.12 0.34
C GLY A 260 -12.84 -21.61 0.46
N ASN A 261 -13.95 -20.92 0.76
CA ASN A 261 -13.99 -19.46 0.87
C ASN A 261 -13.51 -18.93 2.24
N ILE A 262 -13.30 -17.61 2.33
CA ILE A 262 -12.77 -16.97 3.53
C ILE A 262 -13.72 -17.09 4.72
N TYR A 263 -15.04 -16.98 4.51
CA TYR A 263 -16.01 -17.05 5.60
C TYR A 263 -15.99 -18.41 6.30
N ASP A 264 -16.07 -19.49 5.54
CA ASP A 264 -16.06 -20.82 6.11
C ASP A 264 -14.69 -21.18 6.72
N PHE A 265 -13.60 -20.73 6.09
CA PHE A 265 -12.25 -20.89 6.64
C PHE A 265 -12.14 -20.24 8.02
N TYR A 266 -12.56 -18.99 8.15
CA TYR A 266 -12.51 -18.27 9.41
C TYR A 266 -13.22 -19.03 10.53
N PHE A 267 -14.43 -19.52 10.30
CA PHE A 267 -15.18 -20.22 11.34
C PHE A 267 -14.68 -21.64 11.64
N ARG A 268 -14.12 -22.31 10.65
CA ARG A 268 -13.43 -23.61 10.90
C ARG A 268 -12.22 -23.40 11.80
N VAL A 269 -11.37 -22.45 11.50
CA VAL A 269 -10.19 -22.13 12.29
C VAL A 269 -10.57 -21.61 13.68
N TYR A 270 -11.51 -20.67 13.77
CA TYR A 270 -11.98 -20.13 15.03
C TYR A 270 -12.51 -21.21 15.97
N ASN A 271 -13.39 -22.08 15.47
CA ASN A 271 -13.97 -23.15 16.27
C ASN A 271 -12.89 -24.16 16.74
N ARG A 272 -11.90 -24.45 15.90
CA ARG A 272 -10.80 -25.34 16.26
C ARG A 272 -9.93 -24.74 17.37
N ILE A 273 -9.52 -23.49 17.22
CA ILE A 273 -8.75 -22.77 18.25
C ILE A 273 -9.54 -22.69 19.58
N ALA A 274 -10.84 -22.35 19.50
CA ALA A 274 -11.67 -22.26 20.70
C ALA A 274 -11.78 -23.59 21.45
N GLN A 275 -11.86 -24.72 20.73
CA GLN A 275 -11.87 -26.06 21.32
C GLN A 275 -10.53 -26.37 22.01
N SER A 276 -9.41 -26.06 21.36
CA SER A 276 -8.06 -26.31 21.90
C SER A 276 -7.81 -25.49 23.18
N VAL A 277 -8.24 -24.22 23.22
CA VAL A 277 -8.11 -23.34 24.39
C VAL A 277 -8.96 -23.86 25.55
N ASN A 278 -10.20 -24.27 25.30
CA ASN A 278 -11.07 -24.81 26.36
C ASN A 278 -10.50 -26.11 26.95
N CYS A 279 -9.90 -26.97 26.12
CA CYS A 279 -9.25 -28.18 26.60
C CYS A 279 -8.08 -27.88 27.56
N LEU A 280 -7.25 -26.87 27.24
CA LEU A 280 -6.15 -26.45 28.10
C LEU A 280 -6.60 -25.88 29.46
N LEU A 281 -7.74 -25.18 29.49
CA LEU A 281 -8.29 -24.64 30.75
C LEU A 281 -8.80 -25.74 31.70
N TYR A 282 -9.31 -26.87 31.18
CA TYR A 282 -9.77 -28.01 31.99
C TYR A 282 -8.64 -28.94 32.46
N THR A 283 -7.48 -28.88 31.80
CA THR A 283 -6.32 -29.76 32.16
C THR A 283 -5.29 -29.05 33.04
N SER A 284 -5.46 -27.75 33.31
CA SER A 284 -4.61 -27.00 34.26
C SER A 284 -4.98 -27.41 35.70
N PRO A 285 -4.02 -27.86 36.55
CA PRO A 285 -4.30 -28.16 37.95
C PRO A 285 -4.79 -26.90 38.65
N SER A 286 -5.84 -27.09 39.47
CA SER A 286 -6.38 -26.00 40.29
C SER A 286 -5.29 -25.48 41.24
N PRO A 287 -5.14 -24.19 41.45
CA PRO A 287 -4.18 -23.62 42.41
C PRO A 287 -4.52 -23.97 43.91
N ARG A 288 -5.45 -24.86 44.12
CA ARG A 288 -5.95 -25.25 45.50
C ARG A 288 -5.70 -26.70 45.85
N ASP A 289 -4.95 -27.46 45.08
CA ASP A 289 -4.52 -28.81 45.44
C ASP A 289 -3.08 -28.82 45.95
#